data_f940a5f4dd802083c8744287e8850e7e
#
_entry.id   f940a5f4dd802083c8744287e8850e7e
#
_cell.length_a   1.000
_cell.length_b   1.000
_cell.length_c   1.000
_cell.angle_alpha   90.00
_cell.angle_beta   90.00
_cell.angle_gamma   90.00
#
_symmetry.space_group_name_H-M   'P 1'
#
loop_
_entity.id
_entity.type
_entity.pdbx_description
1 polymer ?
#
loop_
_entity_poly.entity_id
_entity_poly.type
_entity_poly.pdbx_seq_one_letter_code
_entity_poly.pdbx_strand_id
1 'polypeptide(L)'
;MLYKGNKLKVIDLQGEQVSDMVLFNATDKREKISSGKTMDFENTILITKGHHLWSNRSIKMMEILEDTNGRNDFLLAPCSPETFQILYKNPEYHPSCFENLYTNLSQFGIEPDEIPTAFNIFMNVQFAPDGELSVDPPQSKAGDYVLFEAKMDLIVGLTACSAEQSNNYSFKPIQYEIIT
;
A
#
# COMPACT_ATOMS: atom_id res chain seq x y z
N MET A 1 -6.05 6.44 12.96
CA MET A 1 -6.62 5.30 13.72
C MET A 1 -7.86 4.78 13.00
N LEU A 2 -7.97 3.46 12.81
CA LEU A 2 -9.14 2.78 12.25
C LEU A 2 -9.55 1.68 13.23
N TYR A 3 -10.77 1.76 13.75
CA TYR A 3 -11.26 0.80 14.75
C TYR A 3 -11.83 -0.45 14.09
N LYS A 4 -11.77 -1.57 14.80
CA LYS A 4 -12.35 -2.84 14.36
C LYS A 4 -13.82 -2.68 13.91
N GLY A 5 -14.14 -3.20 12.73
CA GLY A 5 -15.45 -3.13 12.09
C GLY A 5 -15.67 -1.87 11.24
N ASN A 6 -14.86 -0.81 11.43
CA ASN A 6 -14.91 0.37 10.56
C ASN A 6 -14.31 0.04 9.21
N LYS A 7 -14.75 0.78 8.19
CA LYS A 7 -14.26 0.62 6.82
C LYS A 7 -13.40 1.79 6.40
N LEU A 8 -12.38 1.50 5.61
CA LEU A 8 -11.55 2.48 4.93
C LEU A 8 -11.80 2.34 3.43
N LYS A 9 -12.22 3.42 2.79
CA LYS A 9 -12.32 3.52 1.34
C LYS A 9 -11.17 4.39 0.83
N VAL A 10 -10.33 3.83 -0.05
CA VAL A 10 -9.23 4.55 -0.70
C VAL A 10 -9.62 4.77 -2.15
N ILE A 11 -9.59 6.02 -2.60
CA ILE A 11 -10.15 6.46 -3.89
C ILE A 11 -9.08 7.12 -4.73
N ASP A 12 -8.91 6.67 -5.96
CA ASP A 12 -8.13 7.37 -6.97
C ASP A 12 -9.01 8.43 -7.65
N LEU A 13 -8.82 9.69 -7.28
CA LEU A 13 -9.69 10.77 -7.73
C LEU A 13 -9.60 11.07 -9.23
N GLN A 14 -8.42 10.87 -9.83
CA GLN A 14 -8.15 11.29 -11.19
C GLN A 14 -7.75 10.14 -12.12
N GLY A 15 -7.52 8.97 -11.57
CA GLY A 15 -7.01 7.79 -12.26
C GLY A 15 -5.48 7.76 -12.35
N GLU A 16 -4.93 6.57 -12.50
CA GLU A 16 -3.50 6.30 -12.67
C GLU A 16 -2.63 6.81 -11.51
N GLN A 17 -3.12 6.74 -10.25
CA GLN A 17 -2.36 7.10 -9.06
C GLN A 17 -2.27 5.92 -8.08
N VAL A 18 -1.07 5.52 -7.76
CA VAL A 18 -0.78 4.50 -6.73
C VAL A 18 -0.87 5.09 -5.33
N SER A 19 -1.31 4.29 -4.38
CA SER A 19 -1.29 4.63 -2.96
C SER A 19 -0.65 3.50 -2.15
N ASP A 20 0.40 3.82 -1.39
CA ASP A 20 1.05 2.88 -0.50
C ASP A 20 0.34 2.88 0.86
N MET A 21 -0.02 1.70 1.37
CA MET A 21 -0.68 1.52 2.66
C MET A 21 0.12 0.58 3.56
N VAL A 22 0.36 0.99 4.80
CA VAL A 22 0.94 0.15 5.86
C VAL A 22 0.01 0.09 7.06
N LEU A 23 0.02 -1.04 7.77
CA LEU A 23 -0.86 -1.32 8.90
C LEU A 23 -0.06 -1.78 10.10
N PHE A 24 -0.42 -1.27 11.28
CA PHE A 24 0.10 -1.71 12.57
C PHE A 24 -1.07 -1.95 13.51
N ASN A 25 -0.94 -2.97 14.37
CA ASN A 25 -1.88 -3.17 15.47
C ASN A 25 -1.78 -1.99 16.45
N ALA A 26 -2.90 -1.34 16.75
CA ALA A 26 -2.93 -0.14 17.59
C ALA A 26 -2.46 -0.38 19.04
N THR A 27 -2.54 -1.62 19.52
CA THR A 27 -2.15 -1.99 20.89
C THR A 27 -0.73 -2.54 20.99
N ASP A 28 -0.21 -3.13 19.91
CA ASP A 28 1.18 -3.65 19.84
C ASP A 28 1.74 -3.49 18.42
N LYS A 29 2.46 -2.42 18.18
CA LYS A 29 3.01 -2.04 16.87
C LYS A 29 4.03 -3.02 16.28
N ARG A 30 4.55 -3.97 17.07
CA ARG A 30 5.38 -5.08 16.57
C ARG A 30 4.57 -6.03 15.70
N GLU A 31 3.23 -6.04 15.87
CA GLU A 31 2.31 -6.69 14.95
C GLU A 31 1.95 -5.73 13.83
N LYS A 32 2.39 -6.05 12.63
CA LYS A 32 2.23 -5.22 11.44
C LYS A 32 1.92 -6.07 10.21
N ILE A 33 1.44 -5.42 9.17
CA ILE A 33 1.13 -6.08 7.89
C ILE A 33 2.34 -6.86 7.35
N SER A 34 2.07 -7.99 6.72
CA SER A 34 3.09 -8.87 6.14
C SER A 34 2.69 -9.32 4.74
N SER A 35 3.48 -8.92 3.75
CA SER A 35 3.28 -9.34 2.36
C SER A 35 3.41 -10.86 2.22
N GLY A 36 4.47 -11.44 2.77
CA GLY A 36 4.70 -12.87 2.71
C GLY A 36 3.56 -13.71 3.32
N LYS A 37 3.06 -13.33 4.51
CA LYS A 37 1.91 -14.02 5.14
C LYS A 37 0.62 -13.84 4.34
N THR A 38 0.42 -12.67 3.76
CA THR A 38 -0.76 -12.40 2.94
C THR A 38 -0.75 -13.28 1.69
N MET A 39 0.33 -13.29 0.93
CA MET A 39 0.45 -14.10 -0.28
C MET A 39 0.38 -15.60 0.00
N ASP A 40 1.00 -16.05 1.10
CA ASP A 40 0.98 -17.46 1.52
C ASP A 40 -0.44 -17.92 1.88
N PHE A 41 -1.18 -17.17 2.70
CA PHE A 41 -2.50 -17.59 3.17
C PHE A 41 -3.62 -17.36 2.15
N GLU A 42 -3.49 -16.37 1.28
CA GLU A 42 -4.44 -16.16 0.18
C GLU A 42 -4.06 -16.97 -1.07
N ASN A 43 -2.89 -17.65 -1.05
CA ASN A 43 -2.37 -18.50 -2.13
C ASN A 43 -2.31 -17.79 -3.50
N THR A 44 -2.00 -16.50 -3.49
CA THR A 44 -1.88 -15.66 -4.69
C THR A 44 -1.04 -14.43 -4.43
N ILE A 45 -0.42 -13.90 -5.48
CA ILE A 45 0.24 -12.58 -5.47
C ILE A 45 -0.71 -11.46 -5.93
N LEU A 46 -1.86 -11.81 -6.51
CA LEU A 46 -2.88 -10.87 -6.97
C LEU A 46 -3.94 -10.67 -5.87
N ILE A 47 -3.61 -9.81 -4.92
CA ILE A 47 -4.45 -9.51 -3.77
C ILE A 47 -5.51 -8.46 -4.18
N THR A 48 -6.79 -8.84 -4.09
CA THR A 48 -7.94 -8.02 -4.47
C THR A 48 -9.18 -8.40 -3.65
N LYS A 49 -10.38 -8.05 -4.09
CA LYS A 49 -11.66 -8.32 -3.43
C LYS A 49 -11.79 -9.75 -2.92
N GLY A 50 -12.22 -9.88 -1.66
CA GLY A 50 -12.42 -11.15 -0.96
C GLY A 50 -11.19 -11.66 -0.21
N HIS A 51 -10.01 -11.11 -0.49
CA HIS A 51 -8.79 -11.47 0.22
C HIS A 51 -8.61 -10.66 1.51
N HIS A 52 -7.79 -11.21 2.42
CA HIS A 52 -7.42 -10.54 3.66
C HIS A 52 -5.97 -10.06 3.62
N LEU A 53 -5.70 -8.96 4.29
CA LEU A 53 -4.35 -8.52 4.60
C LEU A 53 -3.98 -9.08 5.98
N TRP A 54 -2.89 -9.84 6.05
CA TRP A 54 -2.46 -10.57 7.23
C TRP A 54 -1.28 -9.94 7.93
N SER A 55 -1.24 -10.07 9.25
CA SER A 55 -0.11 -9.61 10.05
C SER A 55 1.06 -10.61 10.03
N ASN A 56 2.24 -10.15 10.44
CA ASN A 56 3.42 -10.99 10.71
C ASN A 56 3.18 -12.06 11.79
N ARG A 57 2.07 -11.96 12.55
CA ARG A 57 1.62 -12.94 13.54
C ARG A 57 0.48 -13.84 13.05
N SER A 58 0.21 -13.82 11.74
CA SER A 58 -0.83 -14.65 11.12
C SER A 58 -2.25 -14.34 11.58
N ILE A 59 -2.52 -13.06 11.86
CA ILE A 59 -3.84 -12.56 12.23
C ILE A 59 -4.36 -11.67 11.11
N LYS A 60 -5.66 -11.78 10.79
CA LYS A 60 -6.32 -10.92 9.80
C LYS A 60 -6.38 -9.48 10.30
N MET A 61 -5.78 -8.56 9.56
CA MET A 61 -5.79 -7.13 9.88
C MET A 61 -6.92 -6.41 9.16
N MET A 62 -7.09 -6.68 7.85
CA MET A 62 -8.18 -6.13 7.02
C MET A 62 -8.72 -7.19 6.07
N GLU A 63 -9.95 -6.99 5.61
CA GLU A 63 -10.56 -7.68 4.47
C GLU A 63 -10.83 -6.67 3.37
N ILE A 64 -10.57 -7.05 2.12
CA ILE A 64 -10.93 -6.25 0.95
C ILE A 64 -12.36 -6.60 0.54
N LEU A 65 -13.30 -5.69 0.84
CA LEU A 65 -14.72 -5.89 0.55
C LEU A 65 -15.07 -5.60 -0.91
N GLU A 66 -14.46 -4.55 -1.46
CA GLU A 66 -14.66 -4.11 -2.84
C GLU A 66 -13.33 -3.61 -3.43
N ASP A 67 -13.14 -3.84 -4.71
CA ASP A 67 -12.00 -3.36 -5.49
C ASP A 67 -12.46 -3.17 -6.94
N THR A 68 -12.62 -1.93 -7.37
CA THR A 68 -13.16 -1.62 -8.70
C THR A 68 -12.12 -1.72 -9.80
N ASN A 69 -10.84 -1.67 -9.44
CA ASN A 69 -9.71 -1.79 -10.37
C ASN A 69 -9.19 -3.25 -10.47
N GLY A 70 -9.15 -3.97 -9.35
CA GLY A 70 -8.71 -5.36 -9.29
C GLY A 70 -7.21 -5.57 -9.47
N ARG A 71 -6.40 -4.49 -9.45
CA ARG A 71 -4.95 -4.56 -9.61
C ARG A 71 -4.24 -3.80 -8.52
N ASN A 72 -3.55 -4.54 -7.65
CA ASN A 72 -2.73 -4.03 -6.55
C ASN A 72 -1.43 -4.82 -6.50
N ASP A 73 -0.41 -4.27 -5.85
CA ASP A 73 0.86 -4.94 -5.64
C ASP A 73 1.15 -5.11 -4.14
N PHE A 74 1.81 -6.21 -3.80
CA PHE A 74 2.32 -6.43 -2.45
C PHE A 74 3.73 -7.05 -2.47
N LEU A 75 4.44 -6.91 -3.59
CA LEU A 75 5.81 -7.40 -3.78
C LEU A 75 6.83 -6.31 -3.47
N LEU A 76 6.55 -5.07 -3.91
CA LEU A 76 7.51 -3.98 -3.86
C LEU A 76 7.37 -3.15 -2.58
N ALA A 77 8.53 -2.79 -2.01
CA ALA A 77 8.60 -1.91 -0.84
C ALA A 77 8.21 -0.47 -1.22
N PRO A 78 7.80 0.37 -0.24
CA PRO A 78 7.64 1.80 -0.49
C PRO A 78 8.91 2.39 -1.11
N CYS A 79 8.75 3.24 -2.13
CA CYS A 79 9.91 3.92 -2.73
C CYS A 79 10.64 4.75 -1.66
N SER A 80 11.98 4.70 -1.68
CA SER A 80 12.86 5.45 -0.79
C SER A 80 13.75 6.39 -1.60
N PRO A 81 14.50 7.32 -0.98
CA PRO A 81 15.49 8.12 -1.69
C PRO A 81 16.47 7.27 -2.49
N GLU A 82 16.88 6.10 -1.95
CA GLU A 82 17.77 5.15 -2.62
C GLU A 82 17.11 4.52 -3.86
N THR A 83 15.79 4.33 -3.84
CA THR A 83 15.05 3.86 -5.03
C THR A 83 15.27 4.80 -6.20
N PHE A 84 15.17 6.12 -5.98
CA PHE A 84 15.38 7.10 -7.03
C PHE A 84 16.83 7.12 -7.52
N GLN A 85 17.80 6.97 -6.61
CA GLN A 85 19.22 6.93 -6.98
C GLN A 85 19.60 5.64 -7.72
N ILE A 86 19.16 4.49 -7.23
CA ILE A 86 19.57 3.18 -7.73
C ILE A 86 18.83 2.79 -9.01
N LEU A 87 17.49 2.88 -9.00
CA LEU A 87 16.67 2.42 -10.12
C LEU A 87 16.48 3.51 -11.18
N TYR A 88 16.17 4.73 -10.75
CA TYR A 88 15.86 5.82 -11.69
C TYR A 88 17.07 6.69 -12.05
N LYS A 89 18.23 6.42 -11.45
CA LYS A 89 19.50 7.13 -11.73
C LYS A 89 19.37 8.65 -11.50
N ASN A 90 18.47 9.06 -10.64
CA ASN A 90 18.31 10.46 -10.22
C ASN A 90 19.23 10.74 -9.03
N PRO A 91 20.29 11.57 -9.17
CA PRO A 91 21.22 11.89 -8.08
C PRO A 91 20.67 12.95 -7.13
N GLU A 92 19.60 13.65 -7.52
CA GLU A 92 19.00 14.72 -6.72
C GLU A 92 18.03 14.15 -5.68
N TYR A 93 17.82 14.90 -4.59
CA TYR A 93 16.81 14.54 -3.60
C TYR A 93 15.42 14.51 -4.22
N HIS A 94 14.69 13.44 -3.95
CA HIS A 94 13.30 13.27 -4.36
C HIS A 94 12.48 12.78 -3.16
N PRO A 95 11.33 13.41 -2.84
CA PRO A 95 10.42 12.92 -1.81
C PRO A 95 10.00 11.48 -2.07
N SER A 96 9.87 10.69 -1.01
CA SER A 96 9.60 9.26 -1.13
C SER A 96 8.41 8.81 -0.28
N CYS A 97 7.77 7.71 -0.68
CA CYS A 97 6.70 7.10 0.11
C CYS A 97 7.20 6.66 1.48
N PHE A 98 8.41 6.11 1.55
CA PHE A 98 9.04 5.70 2.80
C PHE A 98 9.17 6.86 3.78
N GLU A 99 9.71 8.02 3.32
CA GLU A 99 9.83 9.22 4.15
C GLU A 99 8.47 9.77 4.58
N ASN A 100 7.50 9.80 3.66
CA ASN A 100 6.15 10.24 3.97
C ASN A 100 5.51 9.37 5.07
N LEU A 101 5.69 8.04 4.97
CA LEU A 101 5.14 7.08 5.94
C LEU A 101 5.80 7.24 7.30
N TYR A 102 7.14 7.12 7.42
CA TYR A 102 7.79 7.15 8.74
C TYR A 102 7.64 8.52 9.42
N THR A 103 7.72 9.63 8.67
CA THR A 103 7.58 10.97 9.24
C THR A 103 6.19 11.14 9.89
N ASN A 104 5.14 10.70 9.21
CA ASN A 104 3.79 10.81 9.75
C ASN A 104 3.47 9.75 10.82
N LEU A 105 4.11 8.60 10.79
CA LEU A 105 3.90 7.53 11.77
C LEU A 105 4.75 7.69 13.04
N SER A 106 5.78 8.55 13.02
CA SER A 106 6.62 8.85 14.18
C SER A 106 5.85 9.34 15.40
N GLN A 107 4.72 10.05 15.20
CA GLN A 107 3.82 10.47 16.29
C GLN A 107 3.23 9.30 17.08
N PHE A 108 3.21 8.10 16.49
CA PHE A 108 2.81 6.85 17.16
C PHE A 108 4.02 6.08 17.70
N GLY A 109 5.25 6.65 17.62
CA GLY A 109 6.49 5.98 18.02
C GLY A 109 6.82 4.78 17.12
N ILE A 110 6.57 4.90 15.83
CA ILE A 110 6.99 3.94 14.79
C ILE A 110 8.25 4.50 14.15
N GLU A 111 9.33 3.73 14.22
CA GLU A 111 10.64 4.11 13.70
C GLU A 111 10.78 3.73 12.20
N PRO A 112 11.71 4.37 11.45
CA PRO A 112 11.91 4.07 10.03
C PRO A 112 12.10 2.59 9.72
N ASP A 113 12.94 1.88 10.49
CA ASP A 113 13.23 0.46 10.29
C ASP A 113 12.03 -0.46 10.58
N GLU A 114 10.97 0.08 11.15
CA GLU A 114 9.75 -0.67 11.43
C GLU A 114 8.74 -0.62 10.28
N ILE A 115 8.93 0.25 9.27
CA ILE A 115 8.04 0.36 8.11
C ILE A 115 8.11 -0.94 7.29
N PRO A 116 6.99 -1.68 7.17
CA PRO A 116 6.96 -2.91 6.41
C PRO A 116 6.82 -2.66 4.90
N THR A 117 6.88 -3.73 4.10
CA THR A 117 6.40 -3.68 2.71
C THR A 117 4.96 -3.16 2.70
N ALA A 118 4.69 -2.14 1.90
CA ALA A 118 3.36 -1.57 1.79
C ALA A 118 2.45 -2.42 0.90
N PHE A 119 1.15 -2.39 1.16
CA PHE A 119 0.15 -2.80 0.19
C PHE A 119 -0.06 -1.63 -0.78
N ASN A 120 0.41 -1.80 -2.01
CA ASN A 120 0.44 -0.76 -3.05
C ASN A 120 -0.85 -0.81 -3.84
N ILE A 121 -1.83 -0.01 -3.41
CA ILE A 121 -3.18 0.07 -3.98
C ILE A 121 -3.09 0.69 -5.37
N PHE A 122 -3.77 0.09 -6.37
CA PHE A 122 -3.79 0.44 -7.79
C PHE A 122 -2.47 0.21 -8.54
N MET A 123 -1.41 -0.25 -7.89
CA MET A 123 -0.12 -0.46 -8.54
C MET A 123 -0.16 -1.64 -9.50
N ASN A 124 0.30 -1.41 -10.73
CA ASN A 124 0.26 -2.38 -11.82
C ASN A 124 1.65 -3.01 -12.04
N VAL A 125 2.02 -3.96 -11.19
CA VAL A 125 3.25 -4.75 -11.37
C VAL A 125 2.96 -5.94 -12.26
N GLN A 126 3.74 -6.10 -13.32
CA GLN A 126 3.75 -7.28 -14.17
C GLN A 126 4.91 -8.18 -13.78
N PHE A 127 4.76 -9.47 -14.04
CA PHE A 127 5.79 -10.47 -13.81
C PHE A 127 5.81 -11.45 -14.98
N ALA A 128 7.00 -11.67 -15.49
CA ALA A 128 7.24 -12.60 -16.58
C ALA A 128 7.47 -14.04 -16.04
N PRO A 129 7.37 -15.07 -16.88
CA PRO A 129 7.61 -16.46 -16.47
C PRO A 129 9.02 -16.74 -15.93
N ASP A 130 10.01 -15.94 -16.30
CA ASP A 130 11.39 -15.99 -15.83
C ASP A 130 11.62 -15.23 -14.51
N GLY A 131 10.57 -14.55 -14.00
CA GLY A 131 10.61 -13.79 -12.75
C GLY A 131 10.98 -12.33 -12.92
N GLU A 132 11.17 -11.80 -14.12
CA GLU A 132 11.36 -10.38 -14.34
C GLU A 132 10.12 -9.59 -13.93
N LEU A 133 10.33 -8.46 -13.22
CA LEU A 133 9.28 -7.55 -12.80
C LEU A 133 9.34 -6.26 -13.59
N SER A 134 8.16 -5.75 -14.00
CA SER A 134 8.01 -4.40 -14.54
C SER A 134 6.86 -3.68 -13.84
N VAL A 135 6.97 -2.35 -13.74
CA VAL A 135 5.91 -1.50 -13.23
C VAL A 135 5.33 -0.74 -14.42
N ASP A 136 4.12 -1.12 -14.77
CA ASP A 136 3.35 -0.48 -15.84
C ASP A 136 2.46 0.63 -15.29
N PRO A 137 1.97 1.56 -16.13
CA PRO A 137 0.97 2.54 -15.71
C PRO A 137 -0.22 1.89 -15.01
N PRO A 138 -0.74 2.49 -13.92
CA PRO A 138 -1.94 1.99 -13.26
C PRO A 138 -3.13 1.90 -14.22
N GLN A 139 -3.98 0.90 -14.00
CA GLN A 139 -5.18 0.70 -14.81
C GLN A 139 -6.40 1.42 -14.22
N SER A 140 -6.25 2.04 -13.05
CA SER A 140 -7.30 2.76 -12.35
C SER A 140 -7.76 3.99 -13.13
N LYS A 141 -9.06 4.26 -13.04
CA LYS A 141 -9.73 5.42 -13.62
C LYS A 141 -10.19 6.37 -12.52
N ALA A 142 -10.51 7.58 -12.89
CA ALA A 142 -11.07 8.55 -11.97
C ALA A 142 -12.31 7.99 -11.24
N GLY A 143 -12.23 7.97 -9.90
CA GLY A 143 -13.27 7.45 -9.03
C GLY A 143 -13.15 5.96 -8.68
N ASP A 144 -12.18 5.23 -9.24
CA ASP A 144 -11.90 3.86 -8.80
C ASP A 144 -11.48 3.85 -7.32
N TYR A 145 -11.87 2.76 -6.62
CA TYR A 145 -11.61 2.66 -5.19
C TYR A 145 -11.39 1.21 -4.74
N VAL A 146 -10.74 1.10 -3.59
CA VAL A 146 -10.70 -0.14 -2.81
C VAL A 146 -11.34 0.12 -1.44
N LEU A 147 -12.27 -0.74 -1.03
CA LEU A 147 -12.96 -0.70 0.25
C LEU A 147 -12.46 -1.82 1.15
N PHE A 148 -11.94 -1.45 2.31
CA PHE A 148 -11.43 -2.36 3.34
C PHE A 148 -12.31 -2.35 4.57
N GLU A 149 -12.37 -3.47 5.30
CA GLU A 149 -12.92 -3.55 6.66
C GLU A 149 -11.83 -3.94 7.64
N ALA A 150 -11.68 -3.19 8.73
CA ALA A 150 -10.72 -3.48 9.79
C ALA A 150 -11.19 -4.68 10.65
N LYS A 151 -10.31 -5.69 10.82
CA LYS A 151 -10.58 -6.86 11.67
C LYS A 151 -10.01 -6.72 13.08
N MET A 152 -9.24 -5.67 13.33
CA MET A 152 -8.72 -5.23 14.63
C MET A 152 -8.54 -3.72 14.64
N ASP A 153 -8.24 -3.13 15.79
CA ASP A 153 -7.89 -1.71 15.86
C ASP A 153 -6.51 -1.46 15.24
N LEU A 154 -6.43 -0.52 14.31
CA LEU A 154 -5.26 -0.30 13.46
C LEU A 154 -4.77 1.15 13.50
N ILE A 155 -3.45 1.31 13.48
CA ILE A 155 -2.78 2.49 12.96
C ILE A 155 -2.58 2.24 11.46
N VAL A 156 -3.12 3.13 10.62
CA VAL A 156 -3.01 3.05 9.16
C VAL A 156 -2.13 4.20 8.70
N GLY A 157 -1.04 3.89 8.00
CA GLY A 157 -0.27 4.83 7.20
C GLY A 157 -0.71 4.74 5.74
N LEU A 158 -1.01 5.88 5.12
CA LEU A 158 -1.43 5.96 3.72
C LEU A 158 -0.72 7.14 3.06
N THR A 159 -0.14 6.94 1.88
CA THR A 159 0.49 8.00 1.09
C THR A 159 0.21 7.82 -0.40
N ALA A 160 -0.04 8.91 -1.13
CA ALA A 160 0.01 8.91 -2.59
C ALA A 160 1.46 8.63 -3.01
N CYS A 161 1.66 7.69 -3.93
CA CYS A 161 3.00 7.28 -4.36
C CYS A 161 3.76 8.42 -5.02
N SER A 162 5.03 8.58 -4.62
CA SER A 162 5.93 9.63 -5.10
C SER A 162 6.77 9.20 -6.32
N ALA A 163 6.69 7.94 -6.77
CA ALA A 163 7.43 7.47 -7.93
C ALA A 163 6.68 7.80 -9.22
N GLU A 164 7.24 8.68 -10.05
CA GLU A 164 6.61 9.14 -11.29
C GLU A 164 6.25 7.99 -12.24
N GLN A 165 7.17 7.02 -12.40
CA GLN A 165 7.00 5.87 -13.28
C GLN A 165 5.77 5.03 -12.88
N SER A 166 5.54 4.89 -11.57
CA SER A 166 4.39 4.13 -11.06
C SER A 166 3.05 4.83 -11.25
N ASN A 167 3.05 6.11 -11.64
CA ASN A 167 1.87 6.98 -11.75
C ASN A 167 1.70 7.56 -13.16
N ASN A 168 2.21 6.87 -14.17
CA ASN A 168 2.19 7.33 -15.56
C ASN A 168 2.76 8.74 -15.73
N TYR A 169 3.89 9.02 -15.05
CA TYR A 169 4.63 10.30 -15.09
C TYR A 169 3.81 11.53 -14.67
N SER A 170 2.78 11.35 -13.84
CA SER A 170 1.92 12.44 -13.36
C SER A 170 1.47 12.20 -11.93
N PHE A 171 1.71 13.16 -11.03
CA PHE A 171 1.25 13.07 -9.64
C PHE A 171 -0.19 13.54 -9.50
N LYS A 172 -0.99 12.78 -8.76
CA LYS A 172 -2.40 13.03 -8.51
C LYS A 172 -2.72 12.76 -7.04
N PRO A 173 -3.78 13.37 -6.49
CA PRO A 173 -4.19 13.12 -5.11
C PRO A 173 -4.91 11.76 -4.98
N ILE A 174 -4.72 11.14 -3.82
CA ILE A 174 -5.56 10.05 -3.31
C ILE A 174 -6.49 10.61 -2.24
N GLN A 175 -7.75 10.22 -2.28
CA GLN A 175 -8.73 10.51 -1.24
C GLN A 175 -8.97 9.26 -0.39
N TYR A 176 -9.29 9.45 0.88
CA TYR A 176 -9.81 8.36 1.71
C TYR A 176 -11.06 8.78 2.48
N GLU A 177 -11.88 7.80 2.81
CA GLU A 177 -13.08 7.95 3.64
C GLU A 177 -13.08 6.88 4.72
N ILE A 178 -13.44 7.27 5.95
CA ILE A 178 -13.69 6.32 7.05
C ILE A 178 -15.19 6.20 7.24
N ILE A 179 -15.70 4.98 7.15
CA ILE A 179 -17.11 4.64 7.30
C ILE A 179 -17.23 3.81 8.60
N THR A 180 -17.97 4.32 9.56
CA THR A 180 -18.22 3.71 10.88
C THR A 180 -19.47 2.86 10.87
#